data_9d9e7c5e8fea82ec9af8cf041a1277c5
#
_entry.id   9d9e7c5e8fea82ec9af8cf041a1277c5
#
_cell.length_a   1.000
_cell.length_b   1.000
_cell.length_c   1.000
_cell.angle_alpha   90.00
_cell.angle_beta   90.00
_cell.angle_gamma   90.00
#
_symmetry.space_group_name_H-M   'P 1'
#
loop_
_entity.id
_entity.type
_entity.pdbx_description
1 polymer ?
#
loop_
_entity_poly.entity_id
_entity_poly.type
_entity_poly.pdbx_seq_one_letter_code
_entity_poly.pdbx_strand_id
1 'polypeptide(L)'
;MLGTGYKVGRMFEVHDLKIPSQVVSAAATTATSSPDLWHARLGHPSLSRLQLLASQGHLSSVQFQKFNCTSCHFGKQKKLPFNKSDSFSSAPFDLIHSDIWSSTPVPTKGGSKYFVIFVDDFSRYTWIYLLHHRSELVSIYQTFHKMIETWFNRTVKVFRSDNAQEHNDKSFLSFLDNHGTLPQWSCPYTSQQNGRAE
;
A
#
# COMPACT_ATOMS: atom_id res chain seq x y z
N MET A 1 -7.41 14.74 -34.36
CA MET A 1 -6.33 15.04 -33.41
C MET A 1 -6.64 16.41 -32.83
N LEU A 2 -6.86 16.49 -31.50
CA LEU A 2 -7.32 17.71 -30.81
C LEU A 2 -6.18 18.64 -30.37
N GLY A 3 -4.95 18.18 -30.41
CA GLY A 3 -3.74 18.91 -30.05
C GLY A 3 -2.54 17.98 -29.94
N THR A 4 -1.36 18.54 -29.78
CA THR A 4 -0.12 17.81 -29.48
C THR A 4 0.34 18.19 -28.08
N GLY A 5 0.87 17.23 -27.35
CA GLY A 5 1.40 17.47 -26.01
C GLY A 5 2.73 16.76 -25.81
N TYR A 6 3.60 17.33 -25.02
CA TYR A 6 4.86 16.71 -24.63
C TYR A 6 5.12 16.91 -23.15
N LYS A 7 5.99 16.08 -22.62
CA LYS A 7 6.30 16.06 -21.19
C LYS A 7 7.41 17.06 -20.88
N VAL A 8 7.16 18.00 -19.98
CA VAL A 8 8.14 18.94 -19.45
C VAL A 8 8.30 18.68 -17.94
N GLY A 9 9.40 18.07 -17.56
CA GLY A 9 9.62 17.68 -16.18
C GLY A 9 8.59 16.65 -15.69
N ARG A 10 7.77 17.01 -14.68
CA ARG A 10 6.69 16.18 -14.13
C ARG A 10 5.30 16.48 -14.69
N MET A 11 5.17 17.48 -15.55
CA MET A 11 3.89 17.91 -16.13
C MET A 11 3.84 17.62 -17.62
N PHE A 12 2.62 17.55 -18.15
CA PHE A 12 2.38 17.50 -19.58
C PHE A 12 1.86 18.86 -20.03
N GLU A 13 2.52 19.46 -21.00
CA GLU A 13 2.08 20.70 -21.65
C GLU A 13 1.40 20.35 -22.96
N VAL A 14 0.24 20.94 -23.21
CA VAL A 14 -0.52 20.79 -24.44
C VAL A 14 -0.26 22.00 -25.33
N HIS A 15 0.31 21.75 -26.50
CA HIS A 15 0.51 22.77 -27.51
C HIS A 15 -0.47 22.56 -28.67
N ASP A 16 -0.79 23.65 -29.37
CA ASP A 16 -1.66 23.64 -30.55
C ASP A 16 -3.03 22.98 -30.33
N LEU A 17 -3.66 23.29 -29.19
CA LEU A 17 -5.01 22.81 -28.91
C LEU A 17 -5.97 23.37 -29.97
N LYS A 18 -6.38 22.54 -30.90
CA LYS A 18 -7.41 22.89 -31.89
C LYS A 18 -8.79 22.67 -31.28
N ILE A 19 -9.39 23.73 -30.78
CA ILE A 19 -10.79 23.70 -30.34
C ILE A 19 -11.65 23.78 -31.62
N PRO A 20 -12.51 22.77 -31.90
CA PRO A 20 -13.44 22.86 -32.99
C PRO A 20 -14.30 24.12 -32.85
N SER A 21 -14.43 24.90 -33.94
CA SER A 21 -15.24 26.14 -33.96
C SER A 21 -16.74 25.90 -33.69
N GLN A 22 -17.17 24.67 -33.66
CA GLN A 22 -18.47 24.21 -33.17
C GLN A 22 -18.41 23.60 -31.81
N VAL A 23 -17.69 24.19 -30.87
CA VAL A 23 -18.10 24.08 -29.49
C VAL A 23 -19.40 24.88 -29.44
N VAL A 24 -20.48 24.16 -29.55
CA VAL A 24 -21.82 24.60 -29.23
C VAL A 24 -21.66 25.55 -28.05
N SER A 25 -22.01 26.81 -28.25
CA SER A 25 -22.28 27.69 -27.16
C SER A 25 -23.27 26.91 -26.28
N ALA A 26 -22.78 26.26 -25.27
CA ALA A 26 -23.65 25.74 -24.25
C ALA A 26 -24.42 26.97 -23.82
N ALA A 27 -25.63 27.09 -24.33
CA ALA A 27 -26.55 28.15 -23.92
C ALA A 27 -26.42 28.13 -22.42
N ALA A 28 -25.92 29.22 -21.86
CA ALA A 28 -25.93 29.40 -20.42
C ALA A 28 -27.40 29.56 -20.06
N THR A 29 -28.09 28.41 -20.08
CA THR A 29 -29.34 28.33 -19.34
C THR A 29 -28.92 28.69 -17.94
N THR A 30 -29.56 29.69 -17.39
CA THR A 30 -29.57 30.08 -15.98
C THR A 30 -30.16 28.95 -15.13
N ALA A 31 -29.77 27.72 -15.47
CA ALA A 31 -30.06 26.55 -14.66
C ALA A 31 -29.25 26.71 -13.39
N THR A 32 -29.94 26.90 -12.30
CA THR A 32 -29.42 26.83 -10.93
C THR A 32 -28.49 25.65 -10.85
N SER A 33 -27.18 25.89 -10.81
CA SER A 33 -26.19 24.83 -10.86
C SER A 33 -26.36 23.99 -9.60
N SER A 34 -26.67 22.72 -9.75
CA SER A 34 -26.88 21.83 -8.60
C SER A 34 -25.57 21.63 -7.82
N PRO A 35 -25.64 21.44 -6.51
CA PRO A 35 -24.44 21.11 -5.70
C PRO A 35 -23.71 19.87 -6.21
N ASP A 36 -24.44 18.89 -6.74
CA ASP A 36 -23.88 17.65 -7.31
C ASP A 36 -22.99 17.94 -8.52
N LEU A 37 -23.40 18.86 -9.38
CA LEU A 37 -22.63 19.24 -10.56
C LEU A 37 -21.30 19.90 -10.15
N TRP A 38 -21.34 20.82 -9.20
CA TRP A 38 -20.13 21.45 -8.68
C TRP A 38 -19.25 20.47 -7.91
N HIS A 39 -19.85 19.58 -7.15
CA HIS A 39 -19.15 18.50 -6.47
C HIS A 39 -18.37 17.63 -7.46
N ALA A 40 -18.99 17.20 -8.56
CA ALA A 40 -18.33 16.43 -9.59
C ALA A 40 -17.23 17.21 -10.33
N ARG A 41 -17.51 18.46 -10.71
CA ARG A 41 -16.56 19.30 -11.47
C ARG A 41 -15.29 19.67 -10.68
N LEU A 42 -15.42 19.86 -9.37
CA LEU A 42 -14.32 20.28 -8.50
C LEU A 42 -13.59 19.11 -7.82
N GLY A 43 -13.74 17.88 -8.32
CA GLY A 43 -13.03 16.71 -7.79
C GLY A 43 -13.58 16.21 -6.45
N HIS A 44 -14.89 16.25 -6.32
CA HIS A 44 -15.61 15.69 -5.18
C HIS A 44 -15.30 16.33 -3.81
N PRO A 45 -15.24 17.68 -3.66
CA PRO A 45 -15.04 18.32 -2.38
C PRO A 45 -16.23 18.12 -1.45
N SER A 46 -16.04 18.29 -0.15
CA SER A 46 -17.14 18.20 0.82
C SER A 46 -18.16 19.33 0.62
N LEU A 47 -19.40 19.14 1.09
CA LEU A 47 -20.45 20.14 1.01
C LEU A 47 -20.03 21.46 1.70
N SER A 48 -19.34 21.38 2.82
CA SER A 48 -18.82 22.56 3.52
C SER A 48 -17.81 23.37 2.70
N ARG A 49 -16.97 22.69 1.90
CA ARG A 49 -16.05 23.37 0.99
C ARG A 49 -16.78 24.06 -0.17
N LEU A 50 -17.84 23.44 -0.70
CA LEU A 50 -18.68 24.06 -1.72
C LEU A 50 -19.40 25.30 -1.17
N GLN A 51 -19.93 25.23 0.04
CA GLN A 51 -20.55 26.36 0.73
C GLN A 51 -19.56 27.51 0.93
N LEU A 52 -18.32 27.21 1.33
CA LEU A 52 -17.27 28.22 1.47
C LEU A 52 -16.97 28.90 0.14
N LEU A 53 -16.83 28.14 -0.96
CA LEU A 53 -16.58 28.72 -2.29
C LEU A 53 -17.73 29.58 -2.77
N ALA A 54 -18.97 29.21 -2.45
CA ALA A 54 -20.15 30.02 -2.78
C ALA A 54 -20.21 31.32 -1.95
N SER A 55 -19.88 31.25 -0.66
CA SER A 55 -19.83 32.44 0.19
C SER A 55 -18.75 33.46 -0.24
N GLN A 56 -17.68 32.95 -0.88
CA GLN A 56 -16.60 33.77 -1.46
C GLN A 56 -16.93 34.28 -2.88
N GLY A 57 -18.13 33.98 -3.40
CA GLY A 57 -18.56 34.45 -4.72
C GLY A 57 -17.95 33.65 -5.91
N HIS A 58 -17.26 32.54 -5.66
CA HIS A 58 -16.66 31.73 -6.72
C HIS A 58 -17.66 30.79 -7.40
N LEU A 59 -18.81 30.56 -6.80
CA LEU A 59 -19.87 29.77 -7.38
C LEU A 59 -21.13 30.63 -7.52
N SER A 60 -21.78 30.58 -8.70
CA SER A 60 -23.10 31.18 -8.91
C SER A 60 -24.13 30.58 -7.97
N SER A 61 -25.23 31.27 -7.71
CA SER A 61 -26.27 30.90 -6.75
C SER A 61 -26.62 29.41 -6.77
N VAL A 62 -26.13 28.70 -5.77
CA VAL A 62 -26.33 27.23 -5.60
C VAL A 62 -27.20 27.03 -4.38
N GLN A 63 -28.31 26.34 -4.53
CA GLN A 63 -29.10 25.89 -3.39
C GLN A 63 -28.45 24.62 -2.83
N PHE A 64 -27.87 24.71 -1.63
CA PHE A 64 -27.19 23.61 -0.99
C PHE A 64 -28.20 22.66 -0.32
N GLN A 65 -28.52 21.57 -1.01
CA GLN A 65 -29.22 20.43 -0.43
C GLN A 65 -28.22 19.29 -0.18
N LYS A 66 -28.52 18.42 0.77
CA LYS A 66 -27.74 17.20 0.95
C LYS A 66 -27.87 16.35 -0.32
N PHE A 67 -26.73 15.95 -0.86
CA PHE A 67 -26.64 15.03 -1.98
C PHE A 67 -25.86 13.79 -1.62
N ASN A 68 -26.09 12.70 -2.31
CA ASN A 68 -25.40 11.44 -2.11
C ASN A 68 -24.56 11.11 -3.34
N CYS A 69 -23.25 11.14 -3.19
CA CYS A 69 -22.33 10.80 -4.27
C CYS A 69 -21.78 9.39 -4.09
N THR A 70 -22.18 8.48 -4.97
CA THR A 70 -21.77 7.09 -4.95
C THR A 70 -20.26 6.94 -5.04
N SER A 71 -19.60 7.75 -5.90
CA SER A 71 -18.14 7.75 -6.03
C SER A 71 -17.44 8.15 -4.73
N CYS A 72 -17.98 9.16 -4.01
CA CYS A 72 -17.45 9.52 -2.69
C CYS A 72 -17.69 8.43 -1.66
N HIS A 73 -18.86 7.79 -1.72
CA HIS A 73 -19.19 6.72 -0.79
C HIS A 73 -18.19 5.57 -0.90
N PHE A 74 -17.92 5.11 -2.12
CA PHE A 74 -16.93 4.04 -2.35
C PHE A 74 -15.49 4.49 -2.21
N GLY A 75 -15.11 5.65 -2.78
CA GLY A 75 -13.73 6.11 -2.79
C GLY A 75 -13.23 6.64 -1.44
N LYS A 76 -14.13 7.10 -0.56
CA LYS A 76 -13.80 7.63 0.77
C LYS A 76 -14.24 6.70 1.90
N GLN A 77 -14.61 5.46 1.58
CA GLN A 77 -14.96 4.47 2.59
C GLN A 77 -13.78 4.20 3.51
N LYS A 78 -14.00 4.33 4.81
CA LYS A 78 -12.99 3.95 5.81
C LYS A 78 -12.87 2.44 5.85
N LYS A 79 -11.64 1.94 5.87
CA LYS A 79 -11.40 0.52 6.13
C LYS A 79 -11.95 0.17 7.52
N LEU A 80 -12.63 -0.97 7.60
CA LEU A 80 -13.04 -1.49 8.89
C LEU A 80 -11.80 -1.86 9.71
N PRO A 81 -11.82 -1.65 11.04
CA PRO A 81 -10.73 -2.10 11.89
C PRO A 81 -10.63 -3.63 11.83
N PHE A 82 -9.40 -4.14 11.81
CA PHE A 82 -9.17 -5.56 11.97
C PHE A 82 -9.38 -5.95 13.43
N ASN A 83 -10.07 -7.05 13.65
CA ASN A 83 -10.16 -7.64 14.99
C ASN A 83 -8.75 -8.08 15.42
N LYS A 84 -8.40 -7.83 16.68
CA LYS A 84 -7.19 -8.41 17.25
C LYS A 84 -7.28 -9.93 17.17
N SER A 85 -6.25 -10.55 16.58
CA SER A 85 -6.10 -11.99 16.68
C SER A 85 -5.34 -12.31 17.96
N ASP A 86 -5.99 -13.00 18.88
CA ASP A 86 -5.37 -13.52 20.10
C ASP A 86 -4.79 -14.92 19.90
N SER A 87 -4.73 -15.39 18.64
CA SER A 87 -4.14 -16.69 18.30
C SER A 87 -2.61 -16.64 18.42
N PHE A 88 -2.07 -17.61 19.13
CA PHE A 88 -0.64 -17.86 19.27
C PHE A 88 -0.34 -19.25 18.70
N SER A 89 0.86 -19.43 18.16
CA SER A 89 1.37 -20.75 17.84
C SER A 89 1.55 -21.60 19.12
N SER A 90 1.43 -22.91 18.99
CA SER A 90 1.43 -23.81 20.14
C SER A 90 2.83 -24.11 20.71
N ALA A 91 3.86 -23.88 19.91
CA ALA A 91 5.25 -24.11 20.29
C ALA A 91 6.20 -23.14 19.57
N PRO A 92 7.44 -22.96 20.09
CA PRO A 92 8.46 -22.17 19.40
C PRO A 92 8.74 -22.69 18.00
N PHE A 93 8.90 -21.76 17.04
CA PHE A 93 9.20 -22.00 15.62
C PHE A 93 8.07 -22.67 14.82
N ASP A 94 6.90 -22.87 15.41
CA ASP A 94 5.73 -23.33 14.65
C ASP A 94 5.30 -22.31 13.59
N LEU A 95 5.47 -21.00 13.90
CA LEU A 95 5.18 -19.92 12.98
C LEU A 95 6.21 -18.79 13.15
N ILE A 96 6.91 -18.47 12.09
CA ILE A 96 7.81 -17.33 11.99
C ILE A 96 7.18 -16.27 11.09
N HIS A 97 7.06 -15.05 11.60
CA HIS A 97 6.69 -13.88 10.82
C HIS A 97 7.95 -13.19 10.31
N SER A 98 7.92 -12.69 9.09
CA SER A 98 9.04 -11.96 8.49
C SER A 98 8.57 -10.73 7.76
N ASP A 99 9.39 -9.70 7.82
CA ASP A 99 9.24 -8.48 7.03
C ASP A 99 10.61 -7.91 6.66
N ILE A 100 10.69 -7.29 5.46
CA ILE A 100 11.90 -6.62 4.96
C ILE A 100 11.62 -5.13 4.87
N TRP A 101 12.21 -4.39 5.76
CA TRP A 101 12.12 -2.94 5.72
C TRP A 101 12.93 -2.36 4.57
N SER A 102 12.31 -1.39 3.89
CA SER A 102 12.87 -0.75 2.70
C SER A 102 14.11 0.10 3.01
N SER A 103 14.83 0.45 1.95
CA SER A 103 16.11 1.17 2.04
C SER A 103 16.00 2.46 2.85
N THR A 104 16.86 2.58 3.84
CA THR A 104 17.07 3.85 4.52
C THR A 104 17.81 4.84 3.60
N PRO A 105 17.50 6.15 3.66
CA PRO A 105 18.24 7.16 2.89
C PRO A 105 19.71 7.19 3.23
N VAL A 106 20.05 6.88 4.48
CA VAL A 106 21.43 6.85 4.99
C VAL A 106 21.77 5.39 5.32
N PRO A 107 22.81 4.81 4.69
CA PRO A 107 23.26 3.46 5.01
C PRO A 107 23.86 3.40 6.42
N THR A 108 23.87 2.23 7.02
CA THR A 108 24.61 1.99 8.26
C THR A 108 26.12 2.17 8.03
N LYS A 109 26.91 2.25 9.11
CA LYS A 109 28.38 2.33 9.03
C LYS A 109 28.99 1.16 8.24
N GLY A 110 28.32 -0.01 8.22
CA GLY A 110 28.69 -1.18 7.42
C GLY A 110 28.16 -1.17 5.99
N GLY A 111 27.45 -0.12 5.54
CA GLY A 111 26.92 -0.01 4.18
C GLY A 111 25.55 -0.64 3.96
N SER A 112 24.95 -1.28 4.97
CA SER A 112 23.64 -1.92 4.86
C SER A 112 22.53 -0.88 4.76
N LYS A 113 21.56 -1.10 3.86
CA LYS A 113 20.43 -0.20 3.60
C LYS A 113 19.09 -0.81 3.95
N TYR A 114 19.03 -2.10 4.14
CA TYR A 114 17.83 -2.86 4.45
C TYR A 114 18.05 -3.65 5.73
N PHE A 115 16.97 -4.09 6.33
CA PHE A 115 17.02 -5.13 7.35
C PHE A 115 15.82 -6.06 7.22
N VAL A 116 16.02 -7.30 7.59
CA VAL A 116 14.94 -8.29 7.72
C VAL A 116 14.77 -8.64 9.18
N ILE A 117 13.53 -8.80 9.57
CA ILE A 117 13.18 -9.32 10.89
C ILE A 117 12.53 -10.69 10.77
N PHE A 118 12.85 -11.57 11.74
CA PHE A 118 12.16 -12.84 11.94
C PHE A 118 11.60 -12.83 13.34
N VAL A 119 10.29 -12.96 13.48
CA VAL A 119 9.58 -12.94 14.79
C VAL A 119 8.93 -14.29 15.02
N ASP A 120 9.33 -14.97 16.09
CA ASP A 120 8.67 -16.18 16.53
C ASP A 120 7.30 -15.84 17.15
N ASP A 121 6.24 -16.42 16.60
CA ASP A 121 4.87 -16.14 17.07
C ASP A 121 4.61 -16.59 18.50
N PHE A 122 5.26 -17.66 18.96
CA PHE A 122 5.11 -18.20 20.31
C PHE A 122 5.81 -17.34 21.36
N SER A 123 7.13 -17.16 21.21
CA SER A 123 7.96 -16.48 22.22
C SER A 123 8.02 -14.96 22.06
N ARG A 124 7.64 -14.45 20.90
CA ARG A 124 7.83 -13.05 20.48
C ARG A 124 9.29 -12.63 20.35
N TYR A 125 10.20 -13.56 20.43
CA TYR A 125 11.60 -13.28 20.20
C TYR A 125 11.83 -12.86 18.76
N THR A 126 12.65 -11.83 18.57
CA THR A 126 12.89 -11.21 17.27
C THR A 126 14.37 -11.25 16.94
N TRP A 127 14.69 -11.74 15.75
CA TRP A 127 16.02 -11.67 15.15
C TRP A 127 16.02 -10.61 14.08
N ILE A 128 17.08 -9.79 14.05
CA ILE A 128 17.26 -8.72 13.05
C ILE A 128 18.56 -8.98 12.32
N TYR A 129 18.49 -8.97 11.00
CA TYR A 129 19.66 -9.10 10.12
C TYR A 129 19.73 -7.90 9.18
N LEU A 130 20.92 -7.31 9.08
CA LEU A 130 21.19 -6.20 8.17
C LEU A 130 21.56 -6.73 6.80
N LEU A 131 21.04 -6.12 5.74
CA LEU A 131 21.27 -6.49 4.35
C LEU A 131 21.77 -5.29 3.55
N HIS A 132 22.68 -5.56 2.60
CA HIS A 132 23.08 -4.59 1.58
C HIS A 132 22.07 -4.59 0.42
N HIS A 133 21.58 -5.79 0.06
CA HIS A 133 20.61 -6.01 -1.02
C HIS A 133 19.49 -6.94 -0.53
N ARG A 134 18.29 -6.72 -1.02
CA ARG A 134 17.14 -7.57 -0.68
C ARG A 134 17.31 -9.03 -1.13
N SER A 135 18.09 -9.27 -2.20
CA SER A 135 18.42 -10.60 -2.69
C SER A 135 19.21 -11.48 -1.69
N GLU A 136 19.77 -10.89 -0.64
CA GLU A 136 20.47 -11.63 0.42
C GLU A 136 19.54 -12.38 1.37
N LEU A 137 18.21 -12.17 1.25
CA LEU A 137 17.20 -12.81 2.10
C LEU A 137 17.38 -14.33 2.15
N VAL A 138 17.59 -14.97 1.01
CA VAL A 138 17.70 -16.43 0.92
C VAL A 138 18.85 -16.96 1.78
N SER A 139 20.03 -16.39 1.63
CA SER A 139 21.23 -16.80 2.38
C SER A 139 21.10 -16.54 3.89
N ILE A 140 20.48 -15.41 4.24
CA ILE A 140 20.22 -15.05 5.64
C ILE A 140 19.20 -16.01 6.26
N TYR A 141 18.13 -16.33 5.55
CA TYR A 141 17.15 -17.28 6.05
C TYR A 141 17.74 -18.69 6.20
N GLN A 142 18.59 -19.13 5.27
CA GLN A 142 19.30 -20.39 5.39
C GLN A 142 20.15 -20.45 6.66
N THR A 143 20.88 -19.37 6.94
CA THR A 143 21.70 -19.24 8.17
C THR A 143 20.81 -19.24 9.42
N PHE A 144 19.69 -18.54 9.40
CA PHE A 144 18.70 -18.49 10.48
C PHE A 144 18.09 -19.88 10.72
N HIS A 145 17.67 -20.57 9.66
CA HIS A 145 17.11 -21.92 9.76
C HIS A 145 18.12 -22.89 10.36
N LYS A 146 19.37 -22.84 9.90
CA LYS A 146 20.45 -23.67 10.43
C LYS A 146 20.74 -23.41 11.90
N MET A 147 20.67 -22.16 12.32
CA MET A 147 20.79 -21.78 13.73
C MET A 147 19.67 -22.43 14.57
N ILE A 148 18.42 -22.39 14.09
CA ILE A 148 17.29 -23.01 14.80
C ILE A 148 17.50 -24.52 14.94
N GLU A 149 17.90 -25.19 13.87
CA GLU A 149 18.21 -26.62 13.94
C GLU A 149 19.30 -26.95 14.95
N THR A 150 20.40 -26.18 14.91
CA THR A 150 21.58 -26.46 15.73
C THR A 150 21.38 -26.14 17.21
N TRP A 151 20.73 -25.01 17.53
CA TRP A 151 20.63 -24.53 18.90
C TRP A 151 19.38 -25.01 19.62
N PHE A 152 18.29 -25.23 18.86
CA PHE A 152 17.00 -25.56 19.44
C PHE A 152 16.53 -26.97 19.08
N ASN A 153 17.25 -27.66 18.19
CA ASN A 153 16.84 -28.96 17.63
C ASN A 153 15.40 -28.95 17.13
N ARG A 154 15.06 -27.89 16.38
CA ARG A 154 13.72 -27.65 15.84
C ARG A 154 13.81 -27.19 14.38
N THR A 155 12.68 -27.20 13.71
CA THR A 155 12.52 -26.68 12.35
C THR A 155 11.38 -25.68 12.31
N VAL A 156 11.43 -24.73 11.37
CA VAL A 156 10.33 -23.81 11.13
C VAL A 156 9.23 -24.53 10.37
N LYS A 157 8.01 -24.58 10.95
CA LYS A 157 6.88 -25.24 10.27
C LYS A 157 6.18 -24.33 9.28
N VAL A 158 5.95 -23.08 9.67
CA VAL A 158 5.26 -22.07 8.86
C VAL A 158 6.06 -20.79 8.81
N PHE A 159 6.28 -20.28 7.61
CA PHE A 159 6.91 -18.98 7.37
C PHE A 159 5.89 -18.02 6.79
N ARG A 160 5.57 -16.95 7.51
CA ARG A 160 4.61 -15.94 7.10
C ARG A 160 5.30 -14.62 6.77
N SER A 161 5.00 -14.08 5.60
CA SER A 161 5.52 -12.79 5.16
C SER A 161 4.46 -11.99 4.39
N ASP A 162 4.81 -10.78 4.01
CA ASP A 162 4.08 -10.06 2.98
C ASP A 162 4.30 -10.72 1.61
N ASN A 163 3.58 -10.21 0.60
CA ASN A 163 3.68 -10.72 -0.77
C ASN A 163 4.82 -10.00 -1.55
N ALA A 164 5.91 -9.65 -0.89
CA ALA A 164 7.07 -9.06 -1.54
C ALA A 164 7.75 -10.04 -2.51
N GLN A 165 8.35 -9.49 -3.55
CA GLN A 165 8.95 -10.29 -4.64
C GLN A 165 10.07 -11.21 -4.13
N GLU A 166 10.80 -10.78 -3.12
CA GLU A 166 11.92 -11.51 -2.52
C GLU A 166 11.46 -12.80 -1.84
N HIS A 167 10.27 -12.78 -1.23
CA HIS A 167 9.66 -13.96 -0.60
C HIS A 167 9.03 -14.92 -1.62
N ASN A 168 8.84 -14.47 -2.87
CA ASN A 168 8.33 -15.28 -3.98
C ASN A 168 9.45 -15.76 -4.93
N ASP A 169 10.72 -15.57 -4.56
CA ASP A 169 11.85 -16.07 -5.34
C ASP A 169 11.84 -17.60 -5.37
N LYS A 170 12.09 -18.18 -6.55
CA LYS A 170 12.06 -19.65 -6.75
C LYS A 170 13.07 -20.37 -5.86
N SER A 171 14.24 -19.80 -5.63
CA SER A 171 15.27 -20.41 -4.79
C SER A 171 14.85 -20.42 -3.32
N PHE A 172 14.18 -19.37 -2.86
CA PHE A 172 13.63 -19.29 -1.52
C PHE A 172 12.51 -20.30 -1.31
N LEU A 173 11.54 -20.37 -2.24
CA LEU A 173 10.43 -21.32 -2.15
C LEU A 173 10.91 -22.77 -2.20
N SER A 174 11.88 -23.07 -3.08
CA SER A 174 12.47 -24.42 -3.13
C SER A 174 13.18 -24.79 -1.83
N PHE A 175 13.84 -23.81 -1.17
CA PHE A 175 14.45 -24.04 0.12
C PHE A 175 13.40 -24.36 1.19
N LEU A 176 12.29 -23.59 1.26
CA LEU A 176 11.21 -23.84 2.21
C LEU A 176 10.59 -25.24 2.01
N ASP A 177 10.31 -25.59 0.76
CA ASP A 177 9.72 -26.88 0.40
C ASP A 177 10.65 -28.06 0.78
N ASN A 178 11.94 -27.96 0.48
CA ASN A 178 12.94 -28.98 0.83
C ASN A 178 13.08 -29.22 2.34
N HIS A 179 12.72 -28.21 3.17
CA HIS A 179 12.77 -28.31 4.63
C HIS A 179 11.38 -28.51 5.26
N GLY A 180 10.34 -28.70 4.44
CA GLY A 180 8.97 -28.92 4.90
C GLY A 180 8.35 -27.69 5.56
N THR A 181 8.84 -26.50 5.27
CA THR A 181 8.30 -25.23 5.77
C THR A 181 7.18 -24.74 4.87
N LEU A 182 5.98 -24.55 5.41
CA LEU A 182 4.83 -24.03 4.68
C LEU A 182 4.91 -22.50 4.54
N PRO A 183 5.01 -21.93 3.33
CA PRO A 183 4.92 -20.50 3.14
C PRO A 183 3.48 -20.01 3.26
N GLN A 184 3.29 -18.89 3.94
CA GLN A 184 2.01 -18.16 4.04
C GLN A 184 2.24 -16.69 3.72
N TRP A 185 1.37 -16.11 2.87
CA TRP A 185 1.43 -14.70 2.51
C TRP A 185 0.21 -13.95 3.04
N SER A 186 0.42 -12.70 3.44
CA SER A 186 -0.69 -11.79 3.68
C SER A 186 -1.39 -11.46 2.36
N CYS A 187 -2.69 -11.16 2.43
CA CYS A 187 -3.41 -10.66 1.25
C CYS A 187 -2.80 -9.35 0.77
N PRO A 188 -2.79 -9.08 -0.55
CA PRO A 188 -2.34 -7.81 -1.09
C PRO A 188 -3.01 -6.63 -0.38
N TYR A 189 -2.25 -5.59 -0.07
CA TYR A 189 -2.70 -4.37 0.61
C TYR A 189 -3.29 -4.59 2.02
N THR A 190 -2.93 -5.69 2.68
CA THR A 190 -3.44 -6.05 4.00
C THR A 190 -2.28 -6.36 4.94
N SER A 191 -1.46 -5.36 5.20
CA SER A 191 -0.28 -5.45 6.09
C SER A 191 -0.64 -5.93 7.50
N GLN A 192 -1.83 -5.59 7.98
CA GLN A 192 -2.35 -6.01 9.28
C GLN A 192 -2.37 -7.53 9.50
N GLN A 193 -2.35 -8.33 8.44
CA GLN A 193 -2.24 -9.79 8.55
C GLN A 193 -0.82 -10.26 8.93
N ASN A 194 0.19 -9.40 8.72
CA ASN A 194 1.58 -9.60 9.16
C ASN A 194 1.98 -8.64 10.29
N GLY A 195 1.02 -8.03 10.96
CA GLY A 195 1.20 -6.99 11.98
C GLY A 195 2.03 -7.40 13.22
N ARG A 196 2.64 -8.58 13.19
CA ARG A 196 3.62 -9.03 14.19
C ARG A 196 5.05 -8.73 13.77
N ALA A 197 5.28 -8.57 12.46
CA ALA A 197 6.56 -8.23 11.88
C ALA A 197 6.63 -6.76 11.41
N GLU A 198 5.50 -6.03 11.41
CA GLU A 198 5.42 -4.61 11.06
C GLU A 198 5.71 -3.64 12.21
#